data_50992320447ad0bf1b44231f4fdf4243
#
_entry.id   50992320447ad0bf1b44231f4fdf4243
#
_cell.length_a   1.000
_cell.length_b   1.000
_cell.length_c   1.000
_cell.angle_alpha   90.00
_cell.angle_beta   90.00
_cell.angle_gamma   90.00
#
_symmetry.space_group_name_H-M   'P 1'
#
loop_
_entity.id
_entity.type
_entity.pdbx_description
1 polymer ?
#
loop_
_entity_poly.entity_id
_entity_poly.type
_entity_poly.pdbx_seq_one_letter_code
_entity_poly.pdbx_strand_id
1 'polypeptide(L)'
;MKRTTYILIGLFVAGLCVLVGGMFVMYCLGRPHFSNQINLQGEQLTKEIPACRVIWLAQTEMHTEERSVWLANSFLRVLPSKGEKNEFSCSQKVNDYLKMTIMGDTLKILLDYPLDKLSQELKESGYMAMITGDMQLNLTQEVECIINDIYMQDIVFKNLTKDSLSIDTSNSMLVDSCDFRALHVARSGRNVEFQSGKVNNLHLNLNMMDNWSVNVQECRIDTEYLTGHNGNCLLYTSPSPRDRTRSR
;
A
#
# COMPACT_ATOMS: atom_id res chain seq x y z
N MET A 1 25.17 -11.16 -55.14
CA MET A 1 24.56 -11.43 -53.82
C MET A 1 25.28 -10.77 -52.64
N LYS A 2 26.60 -10.69 -52.57
CA LYS A 2 27.32 -10.12 -51.37
C LYS A 2 27.08 -8.62 -51.09
N ARG A 3 26.92 -7.77 -52.14
CA ARG A 3 26.73 -6.31 -51.92
C ARG A 3 25.39 -5.96 -51.29
N THR A 4 24.31 -6.64 -51.68
CA THR A 4 22.96 -6.39 -51.12
C THR A 4 22.87 -6.77 -49.64
N THR A 5 23.59 -7.83 -49.25
CA THR A 5 23.65 -8.27 -47.83
C THR A 5 24.32 -7.23 -46.95
N TYR A 6 25.43 -6.64 -47.41
CA TYR A 6 26.12 -5.57 -46.65
C TYR A 6 25.28 -4.31 -46.51
N ILE A 7 24.52 -3.95 -47.55
CA ILE A 7 23.60 -2.78 -47.49
C ILE A 7 22.47 -3.06 -46.48
N LEU A 8 21.90 -4.26 -46.49
CA LEU A 8 20.86 -4.67 -45.54
C LEU A 8 21.37 -4.67 -44.10
N ILE A 9 22.55 -5.21 -43.86
CA ILE A 9 23.18 -5.19 -42.53
C ILE A 9 23.47 -3.74 -42.09
N GLY A 10 23.98 -2.91 -43.00
CA GLY A 10 24.23 -1.50 -42.69
C GLY A 10 22.97 -0.72 -42.31
N LEU A 11 21.86 -0.93 -43.05
CA LEU A 11 20.56 -0.34 -42.72
C LEU A 11 19.99 -0.83 -41.39
N PHE A 12 20.15 -2.12 -41.10
CA PHE A 12 19.72 -2.69 -39.83
C PHE A 12 20.50 -2.10 -38.64
N VAL A 13 21.82 -2.02 -38.75
CA VAL A 13 22.69 -1.42 -37.73
C VAL A 13 22.37 0.05 -37.55
N ALA A 14 22.20 0.80 -38.63
CA ALA A 14 21.84 2.21 -38.58
C ALA A 14 20.46 2.41 -37.89
N GLY A 15 19.46 1.59 -38.23
CA GLY A 15 18.15 1.60 -37.58
C GLY A 15 18.24 1.30 -36.09
N LEU A 16 19.04 0.32 -35.72
CA LEU A 16 19.28 -0.03 -34.31
C LEU A 16 19.96 1.13 -33.55
N CYS A 17 20.94 1.78 -34.15
CA CYS A 17 21.61 2.96 -33.56
C CYS A 17 20.65 4.13 -33.35
N VAL A 18 19.75 4.39 -34.31
CA VAL A 18 18.73 5.43 -34.20
C VAL A 18 17.73 5.08 -33.07
N LEU A 19 17.33 3.83 -32.95
CA LEU A 19 16.39 3.35 -31.95
C LEU A 19 17.01 3.46 -30.55
N VAL A 20 18.23 2.96 -30.36
CA VAL A 20 18.95 3.02 -29.08
C VAL A 20 19.31 4.47 -28.73
N GLY A 21 19.77 5.26 -29.71
CA GLY A 21 20.04 6.71 -29.53
C GLY A 21 18.78 7.47 -29.15
N GLY A 22 17.64 7.20 -29.81
CA GLY A 22 16.36 7.78 -29.49
C GLY A 22 15.86 7.42 -28.07
N MET A 23 16.01 6.15 -27.69
CA MET A 23 15.71 5.71 -26.29
C MET A 23 16.62 6.41 -25.27
N PHE A 24 17.90 6.53 -25.58
CA PHE A 24 18.86 7.23 -24.69
C PHE A 24 18.54 8.72 -24.57
N VAL A 25 18.19 9.38 -25.66
CA VAL A 25 17.75 10.78 -25.64
C VAL A 25 16.45 10.93 -24.85
N MET A 26 15.46 10.06 -25.08
CA MET A 26 14.23 10.04 -24.28
C MET A 26 14.52 9.76 -22.79
N TYR A 27 15.44 8.87 -22.48
CA TYR A 27 15.86 8.61 -21.09
C TYR A 27 16.54 9.83 -20.45
N CYS A 28 17.39 10.54 -21.19
CA CYS A 28 18.10 11.73 -20.69
C CYS A 28 17.20 12.98 -20.61
N LEU A 29 16.30 13.17 -21.59
CA LEU A 29 15.37 14.30 -21.62
C LEU A 29 14.08 14.01 -20.86
N GLY A 30 13.66 12.77 -20.85
CA GLY A 30 12.44 12.30 -20.17
C GLY A 30 12.64 11.92 -18.70
N ARG A 31 13.80 12.22 -18.10
CA ARG A 31 13.89 12.17 -16.63
C ARG A 31 12.90 13.21 -16.13
N PRO A 32 11.80 12.81 -15.48
CA PRO A 32 10.97 13.79 -14.82
C PRO A 32 11.91 14.58 -13.92
N HIS A 33 11.94 15.89 -14.08
CA HIS A 33 12.58 16.74 -13.09
C HIS A 33 11.86 16.42 -11.79
N PHE A 34 12.55 15.71 -10.88
CA PHE A 34 12.06 15.38 -9.54
C PHE A 34 11.89 16.63 -8.66
N SER A 35 11.78 17.83 -9.29
CA SER A 35 11.40 19.07 -8.64
C SER A 35 9.98 19.02 -8.03
N ASN A 36 9.16 18.05 -8.46
CA ASN A 36 7.77 17.91 -8.03
C ASN A 36 7.61 16.98 -6.82
N GLN A 37 8.62 16.90 -5.97
CA GLN A 37 8.60 16.10 -4.76
C GLN A 37 8.65 16.96 -3.50
N ILE A 38 7.76 16.65 -2.58
CA ILE A 38 7.79 17.19 -1.22
C ILE A 38 8.39 16.13 -0.32
N ASN A 39 9.61 16.37 0.18
CA ASN A 39 10.27 15.44 1.08
C ASN A 39 9.98 15.77 2.54
N LEU A 40 9.15 14.97 3.17
CA LEU A 40 8.78 15.02 4.59
C LEU A 40 9.47 13.93 5.40
N GLN A 41 10.46 13.23 4.85
CA GLN A 41 11.25 12.28 5.63
C GLN A 41 12.13 13.00 6.66
N GLY A 42 12.34 12.37 7.82
CA GLY A 42 13.14 12.90 8.90
C GLY A 42 13.25 11.90 10.05
N GLU A 43 13.61 12.41 11.21
CA GLU A 43 13.67 11.62 12.43
C GLU A 43 12.28 11.09 12.78
N GLN A 44 12.22 9.86 13.27
CA GLN A 44 10.97 9.23 13.68
C GLN A 44 10.53 9.77 15.04
N LEU A 45 9.28 10.20 15.11
CA LEU A 45 8.60 10.62 16.31
C LEU A 45 7.54 9.59 16.67
N THR A 46 7.62 9.03 17.87
CA THR A 46 6.63 8.10 18.40
C THR A 46 5.78 8.80 19.43
N LYS A 47 4.47 8.67 19.33
CA LYS A 47 3.48 9.22 20.26
C LYS A 47 2.56 8.12 20.75
N GLU A 48 2.26 8.12 22.03
CA GLU A 48 1.14 7.36 22.57
C GLU A 48 -0.16 7.93 21.99
N ILE A 49 -1.05 7.05 21.55
CA ILE A 49 -2.38 7.42 21.09
C ILE A 49 -3.43 6.90 22.07
N PRO A 50 -4.56 7.59 22.20
CA PRO A 50 -5.61 7.19 23.11
C PRO A 50 -6.13 5.78 22.83
N ALA A 51 -6.67 5.13 23.85
CA ALA A 51 -7.39 3.88 23.71
C ALA A 51 -8.58 4.09 22.76
N CYS A 52 -8.71 3.23 21.76
CA CYS A 52 -9.75 3.27 20.76
C CYS A 52 -9.97 1.88 20.16
N ARG A 53 -11.17 1.63 19.65
CA ARG A 53 -11.48 0.39 18.93
C ARG A 53 -11.27 0.52 17.42
N VAL A 54 -11.37 1.71 16.90
CA VAL A 54 -11.22 2.01 15.48
C VAL A 54 -10.13 3.06 15.28
N ILE A 55 -9.20 2.80 14.36
CA ILE A 55 -8.22 3.79 13.90
C ILE A 55 -8.54 4.12 12.44
N TRP A 56 -8.80 5.39 12.18
CA TRP A 56 -9.08 5.88 10.84
C TRP A 56 -7.98 6.84 10.39
N LEU A 57 -7.15 6.37 9.46
CA LEU A 57 -6.18 7.20 8.77
C LEU A 57 -6.83 7.80 7.53
N ALA A 58 -6.78 9.10 7.39
CA ALA A 58 -7.35 9.83 6.28
C ALA A 58 -6.41 10.95 5.82
N GLN A 59 -6.61 11.43 4.63
CA GLN A 59 -5.96 12.64 4.14
C GLN A 59 -7.01 13.64 3.69
N THR A 60 -6.68 14.94 3.74
CA THR A 60 -7.48 15.96 3.06
C THR A 60 -7.46 15.68 1.55
N GLU A 61 -8.52 16.09 0.87
CA GLU A 61 -8.64 15.90 -0.57
C GLU A 61 -7.45 16.58 -1.27
N MET A 62 -6.54 15.77 -1.79
CA MET A 62 -5.32 16.21 -2.48
C MET A 62 -5.44 16.09 -4.01
N HIS A 63 -6.63 15.79 -4.49
CA HIS A 63 -6.95 15.68 -5.90
C HIS A 63 -7.92 16.78 -6.31
N THR A 64 -7.54 17.56 -7.29
CA THR A 64 -8.41 18.49 -8.02
C THR A 64 -8.39 18.10 -9.49
N GLU A 65 -9.28 18.63 -10.32
CA GLU A 65 -9.26 18.42 -11.77
C GLU A 65 -7.91 18.77 -12.40
N GLU A 66 -7.19 19.72 -11.81
CA GLU A 66 -5.92 20.24 -12.33
C GLU A 66 -4.68 19.67 -11.63
N ARG A 67 -4.85 19.00 -10.47
CA ARG A 67 -3.72 18.62 -9.62
C ARG A 67 -3.95 17.31 -8.90
N SER A 68 -2.93 16.49 -8.87
CA SER A 68 -2.90 15.22 -8.11
C SER A 68 -1.67 15.15 -7.22
N VAL A 69 -1.87 14.92 -5.93
CA VAL A 69 -0.80 14.67 -4.95
C VAL A 69 -0.96 13.25 -4.43
N TRP A 70 0.10 12.46 -4.50
CA TRP A 70 0.10 11.09 -3.97
C TRP A 70 1.26 10.87 -3.01
N LEU A 71 1.10 9.91 -2.13
CA LEU A 71 2.18 9.43 -1.27
C LEU A 71 3.10 8.51 -2.06
N ALA A 72 4.40 8.77 -1.98
CA ALA A 72 5.42 7.94 -2.58
C ALA A 72 6.32 7.34 -1.50
N ASN A 73 6.68 6.06 -1.66
CA ASN A 73 7.53 5.35 -0.72
C ASN A 73 7.03 5.44 0.74
N SER A 74 5.72 5.26 0.93
CA SER A 74 5.08 5.31 2.24
C SER A 74 4.34 4.00 2.50
N PHE A 75 4.69 3.34 3.59
CA PHE A 75 3.96 2.17 4.10
C PHE A 75 3.39 2.49 5.47
N LEU A 76 2.20 1.98 5.74
CA LEU A 76 1.67 1.89 7.08
C LEU A 76 2.06 0.52 7.67
N ARG A 77 3.04 0.49 8.55
CA ARG A 77 3.42 -0.73 9.26
C ARG A 77 2.56 -0.90 10.51
N VAL A 78 1.94 -2.04 10.63
CA VAL A 78 1.10 -2.39 11.80
C VAL A 78 1.77 -3.52 12.56
N LEU A 79 2.17 -3.24 13.78
CA LEU A 79 2.95 -4.12 14.66
C LEU A 79 2.23 -4.30 16.01
N PRO A 80 2.52 -5.37 16.79
CA PRO A 80 2.05 -5.45 18.15
C PRO A 80 2.69 -4.37 19.03
N SER A 81 1.91 -3.76 19.90
CA SER A 81 2.46 -2.90 20.96
C SER A 81 3.30 -3.73 21.93
N LYS A 82 4.43 -3.18 22.35
CA LYS A 82 5.27 -3.74 23.40
C LYS A 82 4.77 -3.40 24.81
N GLY A 83 3.88 -2.44 24.91
CA GLY A 83 3.28 -1.94 26.15
C GLY A 83 1.76 -2.13 26.17
N GLU A 84 1.13 -1.48 27.13
CA GLU A 84 -0.33 -1.50 27.31
C GLU A 84 -1.07 -0.42 26.49
N LYS A 85 -0.34 0.41 25.76
CA LYS A 85 -0.90 1.52 24.99
C LYS A 85 -0.64 1.35 23.51
N ASN A 86 -1.55 1.90 22.73
CA ASN A 86 -1.31 2.04 21.30
C ASN A 86 -0.32 3.19 21.05
N GLU A 87 0.51 3.06 20.02
CA GLU A 87 1.47 4.09 19.63
C GLU A 87 1.38 4.34 18.13
N PHE A 88 1.60 5.59 17.76
CA PHE A 88 1.74 5.99 16.36
C PHE A 88 3.09 6.65 16.15
N SER A 89 3.82 6.21 15.13
CA SER A 89 5.13 6.74 14.76
C SER A 89 5.12 7.24 13.33
N CYS A 90 5.69 8.40 13.12
CA CYS A 90 5.89 8.99 11.79
C CYS A 90 7.11 9.91 11.81
N SER A 91 7.53 10.39 10.65
CA SER A 91 8.54 11.45 10.58
C SER A 91 8.06 12.71 11.32
N GLN A 92 8.97 13.37 12.01
CA GLN A 92 8.67 14.65 12.70
C GLN A 92 8.08 15.69 11.75
N LYS A 93 8.57 15.76 10.51
CA LYS A 93 8.04 16.68 9.50
C LYS A 93 6.61 16.34 9.07
N VAL A 94 6.26 15.06 9.01
CA VAL A 94 4.88 14.61 8.73
C VAL A 94 3.97 14.98 9.90
N ASN A 95 4.47 14.82 11.12
CA ASN A 95 3.71 15.10 12.32
C ASN A 95 3.16 16.53 12.38
N ASP A 96 3.85 17.51 11.80
CA ASP A 96 3.41 18.91 11.77
C ASP A 96 2.12 19.09 10.92
N TYR A 97 1.79 18.13 10.09
CA TYR A 97 0.60 18.11 9.24
C TYR A 97 -0.44 17.07 9.67
N LEU A 98 -0.22 16.40 10.81
CA LEU A 98 -1.18 15.43 11.34
C LEU A 98 -2.11 16.06 12.36
N LYS A 99 -3.40 15.84 12.19
CA LYS A 99 -4.45 16.20 13.15
C LYS A 99 -5.06 14.92 13.70
N MET A 100 -5.03 14.76 15.00
CA MET A 100 -5.65 13.63 15.70
C MET A 100 -6.93 14.09 16.39
N THR A 101 -8.03 13.39 16.14
CA THR A 101 -9.35 13.69 16.71
C THR A 101 -10.01 12.41 17.16
N ILE A 102 -10.57 12.41 18.37
CA ILE A 102 -11.35 11.28 18.90
C ILE A 102 -12.83 11.54 18.63
N MET A 103 -13.51 10.57 18.07
CA MET A 103 -14.95 10.57 17.80
C MET A 103 -15.56 9.27 18.35
N GLY A 104 -16.04 9.31 19.59
CA GLY A 104 -16.47 8.07 20.28
C GLY A 104 -15.31 7.10 20.45
N ASP A 105 -15.44 5.87 19.92
CA ASP A 105 -14.41 4.82 19.96
C ASP A 105 -13.43 4.90 18.78
N THR A 106 -13.56 5.92 17.92
CA THR A 106 -12.73 6.10 16.73
C THR A 106 -11.70 7.18 16.91
N LEU A 107 -10.43 6.85 16.71
CA LEU A 107 -9.36 7.82 16.57
C LEU A 107 -9.15 8.11 15.07
N LYS A 108 -9.45 9.34 14.66
CA LYS A 108 -9.14 9.82 13.32
C LYS A 108 -7.78 10.49 13.30
N ILE A 109 -6.88 10.02 12.43
CA ILE A 109 -5.56 10.60 12.14
C ILE A 109 -5.63 11.19 10.74
N LEU A 110 -5.73 12.49 10.63
CA LEU A 110 -5.89 13.20 9.37
C LEU A 110 -4.56 13.82 8.94
N LEU A 111 -4.06 13.43 7.77
CA LEU A 111 -2.96 14.09 7.10
C LEU A 111 -3.51 15.32 6.34
N ASP A 112 -3.22 16.50 6.85
CA ASP A 112 -3.71 17.79 6.33
C ASP A 112 -2.54 18.65 5.87
N TYR A 113 -2.04 18.38 4.67
CA TYR A 113 -0.94 19.17 4.10
C TYR A 113 -1.49 20.42 3.40
N PRO A 114 -1.02 21.63 3.77
CA PRO A 114 -1.50 22.87 3.22
C PRO A 114 -0.96 23.10 1.80
N LEU A 115 -1.74 22.77 0.79
CA LEU A 115 -1.37 22.93 -0.62
C LEU A 115 -1.17 24.39 -1.04
N ASP A 116 -1.75 25.33 -0.31
CA ASP A 116 -1.58 26.77 -0.49
C ASP A 116 -0.16 27.26 -0.19
N LYS A 117 0.57 26.56 0.69
CA LYS A 117 1.97 26.87 1.06
C LYS A 117 3.01 26.34 0.10
N LEU A 118 2.60 25.65 -0.96
CA LEU A 118 3.51 25.17 -1.99
C LEU A 118 4.22 26.31 -2.72
N SER A 119 5.46 26.06 -3.16
CA SER A 119 6.16 26.97 -4.07
C SER A 119 5.38 27.16 -5.38
N GLN A 120 5.61 28.26 -6.07
CA GLN A 120 4.90 28.53 -7.33
C GLN A 120 5.16 27.41 -8.36
N GLU A 121 6.39 26.90 -8.45
CA GLU A 121 6.77 25.81 -9.35
C GLU A 121 5.97 24.52 -9.05
N LEU A 122 5.78 24.21 -7.76
CA LEU A 122 4.98 23.05 -7.35
C LEU A 122 3.48 23.28 -7.56
N LYS A 123 3.01 24.52 -7.47
CA LYS A 123 1.61 24.87 -7.75
C LYS A 123 1.26 24.73 -9.24
N GLU A 124 2.21 24.97 -10.13
CA GLU A 124 2.05 24.83 -11.57
C GLU A 124 2.21 23.39 -12.07
N SER A 125 2.70 22.50 -11.22
CA SER A 125 2.83 21.09 -11.53
C SER A 125 1.49 20.36 -11.37
N GLY A 126 1.05 19.68 -12.41
CA GLY A 126 -0.14 18.81 -12.35
C GLY A 126 0.03 17.56 -11.47
N TYR A 127 1.27 17.19 -11.14
CA TYR A 127 1.59 15.98 -10.39
C TYR A 127 2.64 16.26 -9.33
N MET A 128 2.37 15.84 -8.09
CA MET A 128 3.31 15.94 -6.99
C MET A 128 3.39 14.63 -6.22
N ALA A 129 4.60 14.23 -5.86
CA ALA A 129 4.84 13.13 -4.96
C ALA A 129 5.22 13.66 -3.57
N MET A 130 4.52 13.19 -2.54
CA MET A 130 4.85 13.46 -1.15
C MET A 130 5.58 12.25 -0.57
N ILE A 131 6.83 12.41 -0.18
CA ILE A 131 7.66 11.36 0.39
C ILE A 131 7.62 11.51 1.91
N THR A 132 6.79 10.69 2.57
CA THR A 132 6.61 10.75 4.04
C THR A 132 7.54 9.80 4.78
N GLY A 133 8.05 8.77 4.09
CA GLY A 133 8.59 7.60 4.74
C GLY A 133 7.51 6.73 5.37
N ASP A 134 7.93 5.67 6.05
CA ASP A 134 7.01 4.74 6.69
C ASP A 134 6.36 5.37 7.92
N MET A 135 5.06 5.12 8.07
CA MET A 135 4.31 5.35 9.29
C MET A 135 4.13 4.01 10.02
N GLN A 136 4.03 4.04 11.33
CA GLN A 136 3.90 2.81 12.12
C GLN A 136 2.81 2.95 13.16
N LEU A 137 1.99 1.90 13.27
CA LEU A 137 1.02 1.70 14.34
C LEU A 137 1.46 0.50 15.19
N ASN A 138 1.70 0.72 16.47
CA ASN A 138 1.87 -0.36 17.44
C ASN A 138 0.54 -0.53 18.17
N LEU A 139 -0.09 -1.69 18.03
CA LEU A 139 -1.46 -1.93 18.46
C LEU A 139 -1.54 -2.86 19.67
N THR A 140 -2.38 -2.51 20.62
CA THR A 140 -2.87 -3.40 21.68
C THR A 140 -4.00 -4.28 21.14
N GLN A 141 -4.53 -5.19 21.99
CA GLN A 141 -5.64 -6.07 21.61
C GLN A 141 -6.98 -5.32 21.43
N GLU A 142 -7.13 -4.12 21.97
CA GLU A 142 -8.38 -3.36 21.97
C GLU A 142 -8.80 -2.84 20.58
N VAL A 143 -7.83 -2.60 19.68
CA VAL A 143 -8.13 -2.10 18.33
C VAL A 143 -8.73 -3.24 17.51
N GLU A 144 -9.94 -3.05 17.01
CA GLU A 144 -10.72 -4.03 16.25
C GLU A 144 -10.83 -3.68 14.76
N CYS A 145 -10.62 -2.40 14.40
CA CYS A 145 -10.75 -1.96 13.03
C CYS A 145 -9.69 -0.92 12.65
N ILE A 146 -9.15 -1.05 11.45
CA ILE A 146 -8.28 -0.06 10.81
C ILE A 146 -8.90 0.34 9.48
N ILE A 147 -9.13 1.64 9.32
CA ILE A 147 -9.56 2.26 8.07
C ILE A 147 -8.39 3.08 7.55
N ASN A 148 -7.90 2.78 6.33
CA ASN A 148 -6.84 3.54 5.71
C ASN A 148 -7.31 4.12 4.37
N ASP A 149 -7.70 5.39 4.40
CA ASP A 149 -8.12 6.18 3.25
C ASP A 149 -7.00 7.10 2.74
N ILE A 150 -5.76 6.91 3.19
CA ILE A 150 -4.61 7.63 2.64
C ILE A 150 -4.25 7.02 1.28
N TYR A 151 -4.31 7.82 0.23
CA TYR A 151 -4.07 7.37 -1.14
C TYR A 151 -2.61 6.97 -1.38
N MET A 152 -2.39 5.80 -2.00
CA MET A 152 -1.08 5.23 -2.29
C MET A 152 -0.22 4.88 -1.05
N GLN A 153 -0.87 4.59 0.08
CA GLN A 153 -0.21 4.10 1.28
C GLN A 153 -0.57 2.65 1.54
N ASP A 154 0.29 1.73 1.12
CA ASP A 154 0.08 0.30 1.37
C ASP A 154 0.23 -0.05 2.85
N ILE A 155 -0.50 -1.09 3.30
CA ILE A 155 -0.47 -1.55 4.68
C ILE A 155 0.35 -2.83 4.79
N VAL A 156 1.24 -2.89 5.80
CA VAL A 156 2.04 -4.07 6.12
C VAL A 156 1.77 -4.48 7.57
N PHE A 157 1.09 -5.59 7.76
CA PHE A 157 0.93 -6.24 9.06
C PHE A 157 2.10 -7.17 9.32
N LYS A 158 2.72 -7.04 10.48
CA LYS A 158 3.86 -7.88 10.84
C LYS A 158 3.84 -8.32 12.29
N ASN A 159 4.04 -9.62 12.51
CA ASN A 159 4.11 -10.23 13.84
C ASN A 159 2.89 -9.95 14.74
N LEU A 160 1.72 -9.68 14.15
CA LEU A 160 0.52 -9.31 14.89
C LEU A 160 -0.30 -10.54 15.23
N THR A 161 -0.65 -10.69 16.51
CA THR A 161 -1.57 -11.72 16.98
C THR A 161 -2.83 -11.07 17.49
N LYS A 162 -4.00 -11.42 16.92
CA LYS A 162 -5.30 -10.85 17.29
C LYS A 162 -6.43 -11.85 17.17
N ASP A 163 -7.40 -11.71 18.06
CA ASP A 163 -8.65 -12.49 17.99
C ASP A 163 -9.47 -12.07 16.77
N SER A 164 -9.65 -10.78 16.56
CA SER A 164 -10.37 -10.25 15.42
C SER A 164 -9.78 -8.92 14.97
N LEU A 165 -9.70 -8.71 13.66
CA LEU A 165 -9.33 -7.44 13.07
C LEU A 165 -10.11 -7.22 11.77
N SER A 166 -10.69 -6.03 11.64
CA SER A 166 -11.32 -5.56 10.40
C SER A 166 -10.43 -4.53 9.70
N ILE A 167 -10.28 -4.67 8.40
CA ILE A 167 -9.47 -3.78 7.57
C ILE A 167 -10.34 -3.20 6.45
N ASP A 168 -10.27 -1.91 6.28
CA ASP A 168 -10.87 -1.18 5.16
C ASP A 168 -9.80 -0.27 4.55
N THR A 169 -9.38 -0.56 3.31
CA THR A 169 -8.35 0.24 2.63
C THR A 169 -8.58 0.28 1.13
N SER A 170 -8.19 1.38 0.49
CA SER A 170 -8.16 1.50 -0.96
C SER A 170 -6.80 1.08 -1.58
N ASN A 171 -5.85 0.62 -0.76
CA ASN A 171 -4.49 0.31 -1.17
C ASN A 171 -4.20 -1.18 -1.05
N SER A 172 -2.95 -1.58 -1.33
CA SER A 172 -2.50 -2.96 -1.16
C SER A 172 -2.26 -3.28 0.32
N MET A 173 -2.36 -4.57 0.64
CA MET A 173 -2.17 -5.09 1.98
C MET A 173 -1.24 -6.30 1.94
N LEU A 174 -0.28 -6.33 2.85
CA LEU A 174 0.63 -7.44 3.09
C LEU A 174 0.48 -7.94 4.52
N VAL A 175 0.34 -9.26 4.69
CA VAL A 175 0.26 -9.92 5.99
C VAL A 175 1.45 -10.87 6.13
N ASP A 176 2.33 -10.58 7.08
CA ASP A 176 3.55 -11.33 7.33
C ASP A 176 3.69 -11.71 8.80
N SER A 177 3.90 -12.99 9.08
CA SER A 177 4.12 -13.54 10.43
C SER A 177 2.99 -13.19 11.43
N CYS A 178 1.75 -13.16 10.95
CA CYS A 178 0.58 -12.81 11.78
C CYS A 178 -0.25 -14.05 12.16
N ASP A 179 -0.91 -13.97 13.32
CA ASP A 179 -1.87 -15.00 13.78
C ASP A 179 -3.21 -14.32 14.09
N PHE A 180 -4.20 -14.58 13.23
CA PHE A 180 -5.56 -14.06 13.37
C PHE A 180 -6.56 -15.19 13.55
N ARG A 181 -7.41 -15.11 14.60
CA ARG A 181 -8.56 -15.98 14.70
C ARG A 181 -9.64 -15.58 13.66
N ALA A 182 -9.86 -14.30 13.45
CA ALA A 182 -10.71 -13.76 12.40
C ALA A 182 -10.09 -12.52 11.77
N LEU A 183 -9.97 -12.50 10.46
CA LEU A 183 -9.55 -11.32 9.70
C LEU A 183 -10.61 -10.97 8.67
N HIS A 184 -11.12 -9.74 8.73
CA HIS A 184 -12.13 -9.22 7.83
C HIS A 184 -11.54 -8.13 6.96
N VAL A 185 -11.44 -8.36 5.65
CA VAL A 185 -11.02 -7.35 4.67
C VAL A 185 -12.28 -6.85 3.97
N ALA A 186 -12.81 -5.74 4.48
CA ALA A 186 -14.07 -5.16 4.01
C ALA A 186 -13.89 -4.51 2.63
N ARG A 187 -12.75 -3.86 2.41
CA ARG A 187 -12.34 -3.28 1.14
C ARG A 187 -10.82 -3.41 1.03
N SER A 188 -10.33 -3.76 -0.16
CA SER A 188 -8.94 -3.58 -0.57
C SER A 188 -8.94 -3.17 -2.03
N GLY A 189 -8.38 -2.03 -2.33
CA GLY A 189 -8.45 -1.45 -3.67
C GLY A 189 -7.44 -2.03 -4.66
N ARG A 190 -6.56 -2.94 -4.23
CA ARG A 190 -5.49 -3.49 -5.07
C ARG A 190 -5.17 -4.93 -4.70
N ASN A 191 -3.99 -5.18 -4.16
CA ASN A 191 -3.50 -6.53 -3.88
C ASN A 191 -3.58 -6.85 -2.38
N VAL A 192 -3.97 -8.08 -2.05
CA VAL A 192 -3.89 -8.64 -0.71
C VAL A 192 -2.96 -9.85 -0.75
N GLU A 193 -1.87 -9.80 0.00
CA GLU A 193 -0.86 -10.85 0.03
C GLU A 193 -0.68 -11.40 1.44
N PHE A 194 -0.78 -12.71 1.58
CA PHE A 194 -0.47 -13.45 2.80
C PHE A 194 0.85 -14.18 2.64
N GLN A 195 1.92 -13.65 3.25
CA GLN A 195 3.26 -14.23 3.14
C GLN A 195 3.50 -15.35 4.13
N SER A 196 3.20 -15.10 5.41
CA SER A 196 3.43 -16.09 6.46
C SER A 196 2.47 -15.92 7.64
N GLY A 197 2.32 -16.97 8.44
CA GLY A 197 1.50 -16.97 9.65
C GLY A 197 0.24 -17.81 9.56
N LYS A 198 -0.80 -17.43 10.30
CA LYS A 198 -2.04 -18.19 10.38
C LYS A 198 -3.27 -17.30 10.42
N VAL A 199 -4.30 -17.68 9.68
CA VAL A 199 -5.64 -17.05 9.73
C VAL A 199 -6.68 -18.16 9.86
N ASN A 200 -7.42 -18.23 10.98
CA ASN A 200 -8.42 -19.28 11.11
C ASN A 200 -9.65 -19.00 10.24
N ASN A 201 -10.17 -17.77 10.30
CA ASN A 201 -11.33 -17.35 9.50
C ASN A 201 -10.97 -16.09 8.71
N LEU A 202 -10.86 -16.21 7.40
CA LEU A 202 -10.57 -15.10 6.51
C LEU A 202 -11.84 -14.70 5.76
N HIS A 203 -12.26 -13.46 5.92
CA HIS A 203 -13.38 -12.87 5.18
C HIS A 203 -12.83 -11.83 4.20
N LEU A 204 -12.98 -12.06 2.90
CA LEU A 204 -12.55 -11.15 1.84
C LEU A 204 -13.73 -10.66 1.03
N ASN A 205 -13.83 -9.34 0.85
CA ASN A 205 -14.72 -8.74 -0.12
C ASN A 205 -13.94 -8.47 -1.42
N LEU A 206 -14.28 -9.20 -2.47
CA LEU A 206 -13.57 -9.20 -3.75
C LEU A 206 -13.96 -8.03 -4.68
N ASN A 207 -14.99 -7.25 -4.35
CA ASN A 207 -15.58 -6.28 -5.29
C ASN A 207 -14.61 -5.21 -5.81
N MET A 208 -13.64 -4.80 -5.00
CA MET A 208 -12.69 -3.73 -5.35
C MET A 208 -11.24 -4.23 -5.41
N MET A 209 -11.05 -5.54 -5.26
CA MET A 209 -9.73 -6.15 -5.16
C MET A 209 -9.24 -6.56 -6.55
N ASP A 210 -8.03 -6.14 -6.92
CA ASP A 210 -7.41 -6.54 -8.19
C ASP A 210 -6.91 -7.98 -8.10
N ASN A 211 -6.25 -8.34 -7.01
CA ASN A 211 -5.66 -9.65 -6.82
C ASN A 211 -5.51 -9.99 -5.33
N TRP A 212 -5.51 -11.29 -5.01
CA TRP A 212 -5.06 -11.76 -3.70
C TRP A 212 -4.25 -13.05 -3.85
N SER A 213 -3.32 -13.27 -2.94
CA SER A 213 -2.41 -14.41 -2.99
C SER A 213 -2.05 -14.90 -1.59
N VAL A 214 -1.76 -16.19 -1.49
CA VAL A 214 -1.33 -16.85 -0.25
C VAL A 214 -0.08 -17.67 -0.54
N ASN A 215 0.99 -17.45 0.24
CA ASN A 215 2.13 -18.33 0.27
C ASN A 215 1.79 -19.59 1.08
N VAL A 216 1.29 -20.62 0.41
CA VAL A 216 0.80 -21.85 1.05
C VAL A 216 1.87 -22.67 1.77
N GLN A 217 3.14 -22.35 1.61
CA GLN A 217 4.24 -22.99 2.32
C GLN A 217 4.43 -22.41 3.73
N GLU A 218 4.21 -21.12 3.87
CA GLU A 218 4.50 -20.35 5.09
C GLU A 218 3.23 -19.79 5.77
N CYS A 219 2.11 -19.70 5.05
CA CYS A 219 0.85 -19.18 5.56
C CYS A 219 -0.24 -20.23 5.52
N ARG A 220 -0.98 -20.38 6.63
CA ARG A 220 -2.11 -21.28 6.75
C ARG A 220 -3.41 -20.49 6.92
N ILE A 221 -4.38 -20.74 6.05
CA ILE A 221 -5.75 -20.25 6.19
C ILE A 221 -6.66 -21.47 6.41
N ASP A 222 -7.40 -21.49 7.52
CA ASP A 222 -8.25 -22.65 7.88
C ASP A 222 -9.59 -22.57 7.14
N THR A 223 -10.23 -21.39 7.08
CA THR A 223 -11.53 -21.18 6.41
C THR A 223 -11.54 -19.83 5.68
N GLU A 224 -12.01 -19.83 4.44
CA GLU A 224 -12.14 -18.65 3.59
C GLU A 224 -13.61 -18.35 3.30
N TYR A 225 -14.03 -17.12 3.55
CA TYR A 225 -15.36 -16.58 3.22
C TYR A 225 -15.17 -15.48 2.20
N LEU A 226 -15.43 -15.80 0.93
CA LEU A 226 -15.28 -14.87 -0.19
C LEU A 226 -16.63 -14.28 -0.52
N THR A 227 -16.73 -12.96 -0.55
CA THR A 227 -17.94 -12.21 -0.91
C THR A 227 -17.66 -11.26 -2.06
N GLY A 228 -18.72 -10.89 -2.80
CA GLY A 228 -18.57 -10.01 -3.96
C GLY A 228 -18.20 -10.74 -5.24
N HIS A 229 -18.04 -9.98 -6.32
CA HIS A 229 -17.74 -10.51 -7.65
C HIS A 229 -16.72 -9.61 -8.34
N ASN A 230 -15.52 -10.14 -8.57
CA ASN A 230 -14.53 -9.46 -9.40
C ASN A 230 -14.09 -10.41 -10.52
N GLY A 231 -14.39 -10.06 -11.75
CA GLY A 231 -14.03 -10.85 -12.93
C GLY A 231 -12.53 -10.97 -13.19
N ASN A 232 -11.72 -10.14 -12.53
CA ASN A 232 -10.26 -10.13 -12.67
C ASN A 232 -9.55 -10.87 -11.52
N CYS A 233 -10.27 -11.26 -10.48
CA CYS A 233 -9.68 -11.98 -9.36
C CYS A 233 -9.44 -13.43 -9.77
N LEU A 234 -8.25 -13.70 -10.29
CA LEU A 234 -7.78 -15.06 -10.52
C LEU A 234 -7.53 -15.71 -9.15
N LEU A 235 -8.43 -16.60 -8.76
CA LEU A 235 -8.24 -17.50 -7.64
C LEU A 235 -7.03 -18.41 -7.96
N TYR A 236 -5.83 -17.97 -7.64
CA TYR A 236 -4.71 -18.89 -7.48
C TYR A 236 -4.94 -19.62 -6.17
N THR A 237 -5.72 -20.65 -6.32
CA THR A 237 -6.21 -21.47 -5.25
C THR A 237 -5.08 -22.15 -4.50
N SER A 238 -5.06 -21.99 -3.20
CA SER A 238 -4.74 -23.11 -2.32
C SER A 238 -5.48 -24.36 -2.86
N PRO A 239 -4.80 -25.51 -3.07
CA PRO A 239 -5.48 -26.71 -3.53
C PRO A 239 -6.62 -27.02 -2.55
N SER A 240 -7.85 -27.07 -3.08
CA SER A 240 -9.05 -27.40 -2.30
C SER A 240 -8.77 -28.65 -1.46
N PRO A 241 -9.23 -28.72 -0.20
CA PRO A 241 -9.12 -29.96 0.60
C PRO A 241 -9.64 -31.20 -0.14
N ARG A 242 -10.52 -31.03 -1.14
CA ARG A 242 -11.00 -32.10 -1.99
C ARG A 242 -9.98 -32.64 -3.01
N ASP A 243 -8.96 -31.87 -3.38
CA ASP A 243 -7.93 -32.33 -4.32
C ASP A 243 -6.84 -33.16 -3.66
N ARG A 244 -6.70 -33.09 -2.31
CA ARG A 244 -5.80 -33.97 -1.56
C ARG A 244 -6.27 -35.41 -1.44
N THR A 245 -7.52 -35.70 -1.74
CA THR A 245 -8.08 -37.05 -1.64
C THR A 245 -8.06 -37.86 -2.94
N ARG A 246 -7.63 -37.27 -4.06
CA ARG A 246 -7.55 -37.95 -5.37
C ARG A 246 -6.18 -38.46 -5.79
N SER A 247 -5.15 -38.26 -4.98
CA SER A 247 -3.79 -38.83 -5.24
C SER A 247 -3.50 -39.99 -4.29
N ARG A 248 -4.26 -41.09 -4.41
CA ARG A 248 -3.91 -42.42 -3.94
C ARG A 248 -4.28 -43.45 -5.00
#